data_4c2d054f0c48ab5d256de02014028f4c
#
_entry.id   4c2d054f0c48ab5d256de02014028f4c
#
_cell.length_a   1.000
_cell.length_b   1.000
_cell.length_c   1.000
_cell.angle_alpha   90.00
_cell.angle_beta   90.00
_cell.angle_gamma   90.00
#
_symmetry.space_group_name_H-M   'P 1'
#
loop_
_entity.id
_entity.type
_entity.pdbx_description
1 polymer ?
#
loop_
_entity_poly.entity_id
_entity_poly.type
_entity_poly.pdbx_seq_one_letter_code
_entity_poly.pdbx_strand_id
1 'polypeptide(L)'
;MKLIKKYRKKFIHFIFLFLVLMAIYYLAKTATGFKTSLILGMFLLVGIVYVFIRFKDILISLRNNYGELALKLAREYIQRINSIFIGFYGLGFLLSVNVSDNLNYFPFNEFSFMTIVLVRALLEFVLGFVFLILARLSFDRQKKFLNILYPLLAFTGFYLILIGDTVFSLVPLFLIGFISYLTREALIKDAFVFSVEEIIIDSIFAGFWAFIYLKNIATDKPLENYPSLYKILFFAIFIGVMLLCLKLILIYMKKDVLISDEPDIGEFRDFVQKNTPTSSTTAGLGFLKDKYIYYYTDENGEKLVAFLYQIVNNKIIVMGEPFGDRAYLDEALSDFIDKSYIKSLNPVFYEVGEKFTLNLHDYGFDFMKFGENALIDLGEFSLAGRKKSSLRNILNRFEKDGYKFEILDPPYDDKLLDRLEIISDKWLKGREEKGFSLGFFDRDYLNESRLGLVYDKEGDVTAFTNIMPNYDPDVMTIDLMRYDTEMNVNSMMDYLFLNLFLKAQEEGMKYFNLGMAPLANVGKYKSAYLSERVAAFIYGHADSIYPFKGLRNYKSKYASLWEPRYTCFGKGNLILSSLLAVFLADKKHNKDV
;
A
#
# COMPACT_ATOMS: atom_id res chain seq x y z
N MET A 1 10.06 33.73 13.36
CA MET A 1 11.21 33.63 14.30
C MET A 1 10.89 33.99 15.76
N LYS A 2 10.22 35.09 16.09
CA LYS A 2 9.80 35.43 17.48
C LYS A 2 8.86 34.37 18.09
N LEU A 3 8.00 33.77 17.32
CA LEU A 3 7.04 32.76 17.72
C LEU A 3 7.72 31.47 18.16
N ILE A 4 8.64 30.94 17.33
CA ILE A 4 9.43 29.74 17.63
C ILE A 4 10.22 29.93 18.94
N LYS A 5 10.77 31.11 19.19
CA LYS A 5 11.45 31.43 20.46
C LYS A 5 10.50 31.41 21.68
N LYS A 6 9.24 31.92 21.55
CA LYS A 6 8.26 31.93 22.64
C LYS A 6 7.78 30.53 23.03
N TYR A 7 7.50 29.66 22.02
CA TYR A 7 7.08 28.27 22.27
C TYR A 7 8.25 27.39 22.67
N ARG A 8 9.45 27.60 22.15
CA ARG A 8 10.66 26.92 22.59
C ARG A 8 10.90 27.09 24.11
N LYS A 9 10.69 28.30 24.67
CA LYS A 9 10.78 28.51 26.14
C LYS A 9 9.70 27.71 26.89
N LYS A 10 8.45 27.73 26.42
CA LYS A 10 7.35 26.94 27.03
C LYS A 10 7.59 25.44 26.95
N PHE A 11 8.12 24.97 25.83
CA PHE A 11 8.46 23.58 25.61
C PHE A 11 9.64 23.11 26.49
N ILE A 12 10.67 23.95 26.65
CA ILE A 12 11.79 23.68 27.56
C ILE A 12 11.29 23.63 29.01
N HIS A 13 10.41 24.55 29.43
CA HIS A 13 9.79 24.50 30.75
C HIS A 13 8.95 23.23 30.97
N PHE A 14 8.25 22.77 29.94
CA PHE A 14 7.48 21.53 29.99
C PHE A 14 8.37 20.31 30.14
N ILE A 15 9.47 20.22 29.36
CA ILE A 15 10.47 19.14 29.49
C ILE A 15 11.12 19.20 30.90
N PHE A 16 11.49 20.36 31.35
CA PHE A 16 12.08 20.53 32.70
C PHE A 16 11.10 20.06 33.79
N LEU A 17 9.84 20.47 33.70
CA LEU A 17 8.80 20.04 34.65
C LEU A 17 8.58 18.52 34.59
N PHE A 18 8.58 17.92 33.39
CA PHE A 18 8.50 16.47 33.20
C PHE A 18 9.69 15.77 33.87
N LEU A 19 10.91 16.23 33.65
CA LEU A 19 12.11 15.68 34.29
C LEU A 19 12.06 15.80 35.81
N VAL A 20 11.56 16.91 36.34
CA VAL A 20 11.36 17.12 37.80
C VAL A 20 10.32 16.12 38.33
N LEU A 21 9.21 15.90 37.62
CA LEU A 21 8.19 14.94 38.02
C LEU A 21 8.73 13.50 37.98
N MET A 22 9.56 13.16 36.98
CA MET A 22 10.22 11.86 36.90
C MET A 22 11.24 11.67 38.06
N ALA A 23 11.97 12.71 38.44
CA ALA A 23 12.87 12.68 39.60
C ALA A 23 12.07 12.48 40.90
N ILE A 24 10.97 13.22 41.09
CA ILE A 24 10.07 13.04 42.24
C ILE A 24 9.48 11.62 42.25
N TYR A 25 9.05 11.10 41.10
CA TYR A 25 8.58 9.73 40.96
C TYR A 25 9.65 8.71 41.40
N TYR A 26 10.90 8.88 40.93
CA TYR A 26 11.99 7.99 41.31
C TYR A 26 12.28 8.04 42.81
N LEU A 27 12.34 9.25 43.38
CA LEU A 27 12.52 9.44 44.84
C LEU A 27 11.38 8.86 45.65
N ALA A 28 10.15 9.00 45.18
CA ALA A 28 8.97 8.40 45.82
C ALA A 28 8.98 6.86 45.79
N LYS A 29 9.45 6.29 44.67
CA LYS A 29 9.57 4.85 44.51
C LYS A 29 10.67 4.24 45.40
N THR A 30 11.75 4.97 45.64
CA THR A 30 12.89 4.52 46.46
C THR A 30 12.77 4.88 47.94
N ALA A 31 11.73 5.66 48.32
CA ALA A 31 11.53 6.07 49.72
C ALA A 31 11.08 4.89 50.61
N THR A 32 11.82 4.63 51.67
CA THR A 32 11.58 3.53 52.62
C THR A 32 10.52 3.83 53.67
N GLY A 33 10.05 5.09 53.78
CA GLY A 33 9.08 5.52 54.77
C GLY A 33 7.69 5.82 54.19
N PHE A 34 6.62 5.24 54.77
CA PHE A 34 5.23 5.47 54.33
C PHE A 34 4.85 6.96 54.27
N LYS A 35 5.22 7.74 55.28
CA LYS A 35 4.92 9.21 55.31
C LYS A 35 5.62 9.99 54.20
N THR A 36 6.90 9.69 53.93
CA THR A 36 7.69 10.33 52.87
C THR A 36 7.18 9.95 51.50
N SER A 37 6.81 8.69 51.28
CA SER A 37 6.21 8.20 50.05
C SER A 37 4.85 8.89 49.79
N LEU A 38 4.02 9.06 50.80
CA LEU A 38 2.70 9.69 50.69
C LEU A 38 2.83 11.21 50.34
N ILE A 39 3.75 11.92 50.98
CA ILE A 39 4.00 13.33 50.71
C ILE A 39 4.51 13.53 49.27
N LEU A 40 5.47 12.75 48.86
CA LEU A 40 6.00 12.79 47.50
C LEU A 40 4.92 12.44 46.45
N GLY A 41 4.04 11.51 46.79
CA GLY A 41 2.87 11.15 45.95
C GLY A 41 1.89 12.31 45.79
N MET A 42 1.60 13.04 46.86
CA MET A 42 0.78 14.25 46.78
C MET A 42 1.41 15.31 45.89
N PHE A 43 2.72 15.57 46.03
CA PHE A 43 3.44 16.50 45.15
C PHE A 43 3.40 16.04 43.68
N LEU A 44 3.58 14.75 43.43
CA LEU A 44 3.47 14.20 42.09
C LEU A 44 2.08 14.41 41.49
N LEU A 45 1.03 14.15 42.27
CA LEU A 45 -0.36 14.33 41.84
C LEU A 45 -0.68 15.80 41.55
N VAL A 46 -0.26 16.73 42.41
CA VAL A 46 -0.40 18.15 42.17
C VAL A 46 0.38 18.58 40.91
N GLY A 47 1.58 18.07 40.74
CA GLY A 47 2.38 18.33 39.54
C GLY A 47 1.71 17.82 38.26
N ILE A 48 1.12 16.62 38.28
CA ILE A 48 0.36 16.08 37.16
C ILE A 48 -0.85 16.92 36.83
N VAL A 49 -1.64 17.33 37.84
CA VAL A 49 -2.81 18.21 37.66
C VAL A 49 -2.37 19.56 37.06
N TYR A 50 -1.27 20.14 37.54
CA TYR A 50 -0.72 21.36 37.00
C TYR A 50 -0.29 21.24 35.55
N VAL A 51 0.43 20.16 35.20
CA VAL A 51 0.82 19.86 33.80
C VAL A 51 -0.41 19.72 32.91
N PHE A 52 -1.44 19.06 33.42
CA PHE A 52 -2.72 18.92 32.74
C PHE A 52 -3.40 20.24 32.43
N ILE A 53 -3.55 21.11 33.44
CA ILE A 53 -4.17 22.43 33.26
C ILE A 53 -3.37 23.22 32.20
N ARG A 54 -2.04 23.26 32.33
CA ARG A 54 -1.18 23.97 31.39
C ARG A 54 -1.23 23.40 29.98
N PHE A 55 -1.33 22.10 29.84
CA PHE A 55 -1.48 21.45 28.56
C PHE A 55 -2.81 21.82 27.88
N LYS A 56 -3.91 21.79 28.63
CA LYS A 56 -5.22 22.27 28.17
C LYS A 56 -5.16 23.73 27.72
N ASP A 57 -4.52 24.61 28.50
CA ASP A 57 -4.34 26.01 28.14
C ASP A 57 -3.52 26.20 26.85
N ILE A 58 -2.50 25.37 26.64
CA ILE A 58 -1.70 25.35 25.40
C ILE A 58 -2.57 24.99 24.22
N LEU A 59 -3.39 23.94 24.31
CA LEU A 59 -4.28 23.53 23.24
C LEU A 59 -5.33 24.58 22.89
N ILE A 60 -5.94 25.19 23.91
CA ILE A 60 -6.90 26.32 23.73
C ILE A 60 -6.19 27.53 23.10
N SER A 61 -4.99 27.85 23.54
CA SER A 61 -4.19 28.97 22.97
C SER A 61 -3.79 28.68 21.51
N LEU A 62 -3.47 27.43 21.17
CA LEU A 62 -3.20 27.03 19.79
C LEU A 62 -4.43 27.20 18.91
N ARG A 63 -5.59 26.73 19.37
CA ARG A 63 -6.85 26.90 18.65
C ARG A 63 -7.18 28.38 18.42
N ASN A 64 -7.12 29.21 19.47
CA ASN A 64 -7.49 30.62 19.41
C ASN A 64 -6.54 31.48 18.58
N ASN A 65 -5.22 31.15 18.58
CA ASN A 65 -4.20 31.95 17.90
C ASN A 65 -3.89 31.50 16.47
N TYR A 66 -4.12 30.21 16.15
CA TYR A 66 -3.66 29.58 14.88
C TYR A 66 -4.75 28.77 14.19
N GLY A 67 -5.98 28.76 14.74
CA GLY A 67 -7.12 28.03 14.16
C GLY A 67 -7.11 26.52 14.40
N GLU A 68 -8.10 25.85 13.84
CA GLU A 68 -8.33 24.42 14.02
C GLU A 68 -7.23 23.55 13.44
N LEU A 69 -6.59 23.99 12.35
CA LEU A 69 -5.49 23.25 11.71
C LEU A 69 -4.30 23.04 12.66
N ALA A 70 -3.90 24.10 13.38
CA ALA A 70 -2.80 23.99 14.35
C ALA A 70 -3.14 23.05 15.51
N LEU A 71 -4.39 23.03 15.95
CA LEU A 71 -4.86 22.10 16.98
C LEU A 71 -4.85 20.65 16.48
N LYS A 72 -5.29 20.41 15.23
CA LYS A 72 -5.28 19.10 14.60
C LYS A 72 -3.85 18.56 14.51
N LEU A 73 -2.91 19.36 14.02
CA LEU A 73 -1.49 18.98 13.94
C LEU A 73 -0.90 18.71 15.34
N ALA A 74 -1.18 19.56 16.33
CA ALA A 74 -0.69 19.35 17.68
C ALA A 74 -1.18 18.03 18.27
N ARG A 75 -2.46 17.70 18.12
CA ARG A 75 -3.03 16.43 18.59
C ARG A 75 -2.38 15.23 17.91
N GLU A 76 -2.09 15.34 16.62
CA GLU A 76 -1.42 14.27 15.87
C GLU A 76 0.00 14.01 16.40
N TYR A 77 0.82 15.05 16.58
CA TYR A 77 2.16 14.90 17.13
C TYR A 77 2.17 14.37 18.56
N ILE A 78 1.24 14.84 19.40
CA ILE A 78 1.12 14.37 20.78
C ILE A 78 0.72 12.89 20.81
N GLN A 79 -0.19 12.48 19.92
CA GLN A 79 -0.57 11.07 19.80
C GLN A 79 0.62 10.18 19.40
N ARG A 80 1.47 10.63 18.47
CA ARG A 80 2.70 9.90 18.10
C ARG A 80 3.67 9.77 19.26
N ILE A 81 3.86 10.85 20.05
CA ILE A 81 4.69 10.81 21.26
C ILE A 81 4.10 9.85 22.30
N ASN A 82 2.79 9.87 22.49
CA ASN A 82 2.11 8.94 23.39
C ASN A 82 2.28 7.47 22.94
N SER A 83 2.24 7.22 21.64
CA SER A 83 2.49 5.87 21.08
C SER A 83 3.89 5.36 21.44
N ILE A 84 4.90 6.21 21.34
CA ILE A 84 6.28 5.89 21.76
C ILE A 84 6.32 5.60 23.25
N PHE A 85 5.60 6.39 24.06
CA PHE A 85 5.54 6.19 25.51
C PHE A 85 4.86 4.87 25.89
N ILE A 86 3.77 4.49 25.20
CA ILE A 86 3.11 3.17 25.34
C ILE A 86 4.11 2.05 25.00
N GLY A 87 4.89 2.21 23.92
CA GLY A 87 5.92 1.26 23.53
C GLY A 87 7.01 1.08 24.59
N PHE A 88 7.53 2.16 25.14
CA PHE A 88 8.49 2.10 26.24
C PHE A 88 7.91 1.44 27.50
N TYR A 89 6.64 1.69 27.79
CA TYR A 89 5.94 1.05 28.90
C TYR A 89 5.83 -0.48 28.69
N GLY A 90 5.51 -0.91 27.45
CA GLY A 90 5.53 -2.32 27.07
C GLY A 90 6.91 -2.96 27.18
N LEU A 91 7.94 -2.27 26.72
CA LEU A 91 9.33 -2.72 26.88
C LEU A 91 9.72 -2.88 28.36
N GLY A 92 9.23 -1.98 29.23
CA GLY A 92 9.43 -2.08 30.67
C GLY A 92 8.90 -3.42 31.22
N PHE A 93 7.72 -3.86 30.80
CA PHE A 93 7.18 -5.18 31.19
C PHE A 93 8.02 -6.34 30.63
N LEU A 94 8.50 -6.25 29.37
CA LEU A 94 9.36 -7.28 28.80
C LEU A 94 10.70 -7.42 29.55
N LEU A 95 11.23 -6.30 30.04
CA LEU A 95 12.47 -6.27 30.82
C LEU A 95 12.25 -6.74 32.27
N SER A 96 11.08 -6.47 32.88
CA SER A 96 10.78 -6.83 34.28
C SER A 96 10.73 -8.35 34.50
N VAL A 97 10.43 -9.12 33.48
CA VAL A 97 10.42 -10.59 33.50
C VAL A 97 11.77 -11.18 33.98
N ASN A 98 12.86 -10.40 33.86
CA ASN A 98 14.22 -10.85 34.19
C ASN A 98 14.71 -10.46 35.60
N VAL A 99 13.95 -9.68 36.39
CA VAL A 99 14.47 -9.01 37.60
C VAL A 99 13.77 -9.47 38.89
N SER A 100 12.85 -10.43 38.87
CA SER A 100 11.97 -10.71 40.02
C SER A 100 12.54 -11.73 41.00
N ASP A 101 13.46 -11.30 41.86
CA ASP A 101 13.98 -12.13 42.97
C ASP A 101 13.13 -12.08 44.27
N ASN A 102 12.01 -11.33 44.33
CA ASN A 102 11.22 -11.11 45.56
C ASN A 102 9.74 -11.45 45.42
N LEU A 103 9.39 -12.73 45.60
CA LEU A 103 8.01 -13.24 45.59
C LEU A 103 7.44 -13.58 46.99
N ASN A 104 7.76 -12.79 48.00
CA ASN A 104 7.31 -13.08 49.38
C ASN A 104 5.89 -12.61 49.74
N TYR A 105 5.06 -12.17 48.77
CA TYR A 105 3.77 -11.50 49.08
C TYR A 105 2.51 -12.10 48.43
N PHE A 106 2.52 -13.36 47.97
CA PHE A 106 1.27 -13.96 47.50
C PHE A 106 0.58 -14.80 48.63
N PRO A 107 -0.72 -14.56 48.90
CA PRO A 107 -1.42 -15.26 50.00
C PRO A 107 -1.79 -16.73 49.70
N PHE A 108 -1.38 -17.28 48.56
CA PHE A 108 -1.70 -18.67 48.19
C PHE A 108 -0.48 -19.59 48.41
N ASN A 109 -0.27 -19.99 49.65
CA ASN A 109 0.81 -20.89 50.05
C ASN A 109 0.71 -22.33 49.51
N GLU A 110 -0.35 -22.69 48.80
CA GLU A 110 -0.58 -24.06 48.31
C GLU A 110 -0.16 -24.29 46.84
N PHE A 111 0.15 -23.25 46.09
CA PHE A 111 0.68 -23.42 44.75
C PHE A 111 2.20 -23.54 44.77
N SER A 112 2.72 -24.50 44.03
CA SER A 112 4.18 -24.65 43.87
C SER A 112 4.82 -23.29 43.46
N PHE A 113 5.84 -22.86 44.19
CA PHE A 113 6.60 -21.61 43.93
C PHE A 113 6.91 -21.40 42.45
N MET A 114 7.22 -22.47 41.74
CA MET A 114 7.47 -22.45 40.30
C MET A 114 6.27 -22.03 39.48
N THR A 115 5.06 -22.51 39.78
CA THR A 115 3.85 -22.17 39.03
C THR A 115 3.55 -20.68 39.11
N ILE A 116 3.76 -20.07 40.28
CA ILE A 116 3.50 -18.64 40.52
C ILE A 116 4.50 -17.78 39.73
N VAL A 117 5.80 -18.13 39.77
CA VAL A 117 6.84 -17.41 39.04
C VAL A 117 6.61 -17.48 37.53
N LEU A 118 6.27 -18.67 37.02
CA LEU A 118 6.01 -18.87 35.60
C LEU A 118 4.76 -18.13 35.11
N VAL A 119 3.67 -18.16 35.88
CA VAL A 119 2.43 -17.45 35.56
C VAL A 119 2.66 -15.94 35.56
N ARG A 120 3.40 -15.42 36.52
CA ARG A 120 3.78 -14.00 36.58
C ARG A 120 4.62 -13.60 35.36
N ALA A 121 5.66 -14.34 35.07
CA ALA A 121 6.54 -14.08 33.93
C ALA A 121 5.76 -14.13 32.60
N LEU A 122 4.87 -15.11 32.45
CA LEU A 122 3.99 -15.22 31.29
C LEU A 122 3.07 -13.99 31.17
N LEU A 123 2.45 -13.59 32.27
CA LEU A 123 1.53 -12.45 32.28
C LEU A 123 2.24 -11.13 31.97
N GLU A 124 3.37 -10.85 32.59
CA GLU A 124 4.17 -9.65 32.35
C GLU A 124 4.65 -9.57 30.89
N PHE A 125 5.06 -10.70 30.31
CA PHE A 125 5.43 -10.75 28.92
C PHE A 125 4.23 -10.51 27.98
N VAL A 126 3.10 -11.15 28.22
CA VAL A 126 1.88 -10.94 27.42
C VAL A 126 1.45 -9.47 27.50
N LEU A 127 1.47 -8.88 28.69
CA LEU A 127 1.18 -7.44 28.87
C LEU A 127 2.15 -6.58 28.07
N GLY A 128 3.45 -6.83 28.19
CA GLY A 128 4.47 -6.10 27.43
C GLY A 128 4.25 -6.19 25.92
N PHE A 129 3.98 -7.38 25.41
CA PHE A 129 3.73 -7.61 23.99
C PHE A 129 2.45 -6.92 23.51
N VAL A 130 1.35 -7.01 24.28
CA VAL A 130 0.10 -6.33 23.93
C VAL A 130 0.27 -4.81 23.96
N PHE A 131 1.02 -4.24 24.91
CA PHE A 131 1.34 -2.81 24.89
C PHE A 131 2.16 -2.40 23.66
N LEU A 132 3.10 -3.23 23.18
CA LEU A 132 3.82 -2.96 21.94
C LEU A 132 2.91 -2.96 20.72
N ILE A 133 1.98 -3.93 20.63
CA ILE A 133 0.96 -3.93 19.57
C ILE A 133 0.10 -2.67 19.66
N LEU A 134 -0.34 -2.28 20.85
CA LEU A 134 -1.13 -1.08 21.05
C LEU A 134 -0.35 0.20 20.73
N ALA A 135 0.94 0.26 21.06
CA ALA A 135 1.80 1.37 20.68
C ALA A 135 1.81 1.55 19.16
N ARG A 136 1.87 0.45 18.42
CA ARG A 136 1.81 0.44 16.97
C ARG A 136 0.45 0.88 16.45
N LEU A 137 -0.66 0.30 16.94
CA LEU A 137 -2.02 0.68 16.54
C LEU A 137 -2.28 2.17 16.82
N SER A 138 -1.76 2.69 17.94
CA SER A 138 -1.81 4.10 18.30
C SER A 138 -1.00 4.98 17.33
N PHE A 139 0.22 4.55 16.97
CA PHE A 139 1.08 5.25 16.02
C PHE A 139 0.44 5.30 14.63
N ASP A 140 -0.23 4.22 14.22
CA ASP A 140 -0.98 4.11 12.98
C ASP A 140 -2.35 4.81 13.03
N ARG A 141 -2.69 5.45 14.15
CA ARG A 141 -3.91 6.28 14.32
C ARG A 141 -5.22 5.50 14.18
N GLN A 142 -5.26 4.24 14.66
CA GLN A 142 -6.42 3.35 14.58
C GLN A 142 -7.51 3.73 15.57
N LYS A 143 -8.77 3.94 15.12
CA LYS A 143 -9.90 4.30 15.99
C LYS A 143 -10.20 3.25 17.06
N LYS A 144 -10.18 1.97 16.68
CA LYS A 144 -10.47 0.86 17.58
C LYS A 144 -9.42 0.66 18.70
N PHE A 145 -8.26 1.29 18.59
CA PHE A 145 -7.17 1.24 19.57
C PHE A 145 -7.67 1.53 20.99
N LEU A 146 -8.49 2.58 21.19
CA LEU A 146 -8.98 2.98 22.51
C LEU A 146 -9.82 1.91 23.20
N ASN A 147 -10.60 1.15 22.42
CA ASN A 147 -11.47 0.09 22.94
C ASN A 147 -10.66 -1.08 23.54
N ILE A 148 -9.42 -1.27 23.09
CA ILE A 148 -8.50 -2.28 23.64
C ILE A 148 -7.66 -1.65 24.76
N LEU A 149 -7.24 -0.40 24.59
CA LEU A 149 -6.36 0.28 25.54
C LEU A 149 -6.98 0.40 26.93
N TYR A 150 -8.20 0.91 27.06
CA TYR A 150 -8.78 1.17 28.38
C TYR A 150 -9.01 -0.09 29.22
N PRO A 151 -9.56 -1.19 28.69
CA PRO A 151 -9.61 -2.45 29.43
C PRO A 151 -8.23 -2.96 29.84
N LEU A 152 -7.22 -2.82 28.95
CA LEU A 152 -5.86 -3.24 29.27
C LEU A 152 -5.25 -2.39 30.39
N LEU A 153 -5.44 -1.07 30.37
CA LEU A 153 -4.96 -0.18 31.45
C LEU A 153 -5.60 -0.54 32.79
N ALA A 154 -6.92 -0.80 32.80
CA ALA A 154 -7.63 -1.22 33.99
C ALA A 154 -7.12 -2.57 34.53
N PHE A 155 -6.95 -3.55 33.64
CA PHE A 155 -6.40 -4.86 33.99
C PHE A 155 -4.98 -4.76 34.53
N THR A 156 -4.11 -3.99 33.85
CA THR A 156 -2.72 -3.77 34.27
C THR A 156 -2.64 -3.05 35.61
N GLY A 157 -3.50 -2.04 35.83
CA GLY A 157 -3.58 -1.36 37.11
C GLY A 157 -4.00 -2.29 38.25
N PHE A 158 -5.00 -3.13 38.03
CA PHE A 158 -5.42 -4.16 38.99
C PHE A 158 -4.29 -5.17 39.27
N TYR A 159 -3.59 -5.63 38.22
CA TYR A 159 -2.44 -6.53 38.35
C TYR A 159 -1.32 -5.91 39.20
N LEU A 160 -0.94 -4.64 38.97
CA LEU A 160 0.09 -3.96 39.74
C LEU A 160 -0.28 -3.81 41.22
N ILE A 161 -1.55 -3.58 41.53
CA ILE A 161 -2.04 -3.55 42.92
C ILE A 161 -1.93 -4.95 43.57
N LEU A 162 -2.31 -6.02 42.85
CA LEU A 162 -2.24 -7.39 43.36
C LEU A 162 -0.84 -7.86 43.68
N ILE A 163 0.17 -7.45 42.87
CA ILE A 163 1.57 -7.80 43.14
C ILE A 163 2.23 -6.91 44.24
N GLY A 164 1.46 -6.00 44.82
CA GLY A 164 1.95 -5.12 45.89
C GLY A 164 2.88 -3.99 45.40
N ASP A 165 2.82 -3.65 44.12
CA ASP A 165 3.60 -2.51 43.62
C ASP A 165 3.07 -1.18 44.18
N THR A 166 3.89 -0.17 44.13
CA THR A 166 3.54 1.14 44.71
C THR A 166 2.45 1.83 43.90
N VAL A 167 1.60 2.66 44.56
CA VAL A 167 0.56 3.45 43.88
C VAL A 167 1.14 4.33 42.76
N PHE A 168 2.43 4.64 42.82
CA PHE A 168 3.14 5.43 41.81
C PHE A 168 3.30 4.70 40.47
N SER A 169 3.27 3.37 40.44
CA SER A 169 3.30 2.60 39.20
C SER A 169 2.02 2.75 38.37
N LEU A 170 0.92 3.24 38.96
CA LEU A 170 -0.32 3.58 38.27
C LEU A 170 -0.24 4.92 37.49
N VAL A 171 0.71 5.78 37.81
CA VAL A 171 0.83 7.11 37.19
C VAL A 171 1.07 7.03 35.67
N PRO A 172 1.99 6.20 35.16
CA PRO A 172 2.16 6.04 33.72
C PRO A 172 0.89 5.55 33.03
N LEU A 173 0.13 4.61 33.64
CA LEU A 173 -1.12 4.11 33.08
C LEU A 173 -2.16 5.23 32.96
N PHE A 174 -2.31 6.04 34.01
CA PHE A 174 -3.19 7.20 33.99
C PHE A 174 -2.80 8.20 32.90
N LEU A 175 -1.51 8.53 32.79
CA LEU A 175 -1.01 9.45 31.76
C LEU A 175 -1.27 8.92 30.35
N ILE A 176 -0.99 7.66 30.09
CA ILE A 176 -1.27 7.00 28.80
C ILE A 176 -2.75 7.13 28.45
N GLY A 177 -3.62 6.73 29.36
CA GLY A 177 -5.07 6.76 29.16
C GLY A 177 -5.59 8.18 28.92
N PHE A 178 -5.10 9.12 29.72
CA PHE A 178 -5.50 10.52 29.67
C PHE A 178 -5.04 11.21 28.36
N ILE A 179 -3.78 11.06 27.96
CA ILE A 179 -3.27 11.63 26.71
C ILE A 179 -4.01 11.01 25.53
N SER A 180 -4.25 9.69 25.54
CA SER A 180 -5.03 9.00 24.51
C SER A 180 -6.46 9.55 24.38
N TYR A 181 -7.10 9.92 25.50
CA TYR A 181 -8.41 10.56 25.49
C TYR A 181 -8.39 11.95 24.86
N LEU A 182 -7.39 12.78 25.21
CA LEU A 182 -7.25 14.14 24.67
C LEU A 182 -6.95 14.16 23.17
N THR A 183 -6.27 13.13 22.70
CA THR A 183 -5.84 13.02 21.30
C THR A 183 -6.74 12.10 20.46
N ARG A 184 -7.87 11.65 20.99
CA ARG A 184 -8.77 10.70 20.31
C ARG A 184 -9.21 11.13 18.90
N GLU A 185 -9.36 12.44 18.67
CA GLU A 185 -9.73 13.01 17.37
C GLU A 185 -8.61 12.88 16.31
N ALA A 186 -7.37 12.61 16.75
CA ALA A 186 -6.29 12.29 15.84
C ALA A 186 -6.34 10.84 15.30
N LEU A 187 -7.13 9.97 15.93
CA LEU A 187 -7.33 8.59 15.50
C LEU A 187 -8.40 8.57 14.39
N ILE A 188 -7.98 8.41 13.14
CA ILE A 188 -8.86 8.54 11.97
C ILE A 188 -9.08 7.23 11.23
N LYS A 189 -8.14 6.28 11.33
CA LYS A 189 -8.19 5.04 10.56
C LYS A 189 -9.19 4.05 11.15
N ASP A 190 -9.98 3.43 10.29
CA ASP A 190 -11.03 2.50 10.70
C ASP A 190 -10.77 1.04 10.28
N ALA A 191 -9.80 0.80 9.41
CA ALA A 191 -9.31 -0.51 9.03
C ALA A 191 -7.82 -0.67 9.37
N PHE A 192 -7.37 -1.90 9.56
CA PHE A 192 -5.96 -2.21 9.82
C PHE A 192 -5.46 -3.25 8.82
N VAL A 193 -4.39 -2.91 8.11
CA VAL A 193 -3.76 -3.78 7.11
C VAL A 193 -2.26 -3.77 7.34
N PHE A 194 -1.66 -4.94 7.49
CA PHE A 194 -0.20 -5.07 7.57
C PHE A 194 0.46 -4.85 6.21
N SER A 195 1.59 -4.15 6.21
CA SER A 195 2.51 -4.20 5.09
C SER A 195 3.45 -5.40 5.20
N VAL A 196 4.01 -5.84 4.08
CA VAL A 196 5.00 -6.93 4.07
C VAL A 196 6.25 -6.53 4.85
N GLU A 197 6.69 -5.27 4.72
CA GLU A 197 7.84 -4.71 5.43
C GLU A 197 7.65 -4.75 6.94
N GLU A 198 6.44 -4.42 7.38
CA GLU A 198 6.07 -4.42 8.78
C GLU A 198 6.08 -5.83 9.35
N ILE A 199 5.54 -6.81 8.64
CA ILE A 199 5.57 -8.22 9.04
C ILE A 199 7.01 -8.69 9.22
N ILE A 200 7.91 -8.31 8.31
CA ILE A 200 9.33 -8.69 8.38
C ILE A 200 9.99 -8.06 9.62
N ILE A 201 9.83 -6.76 9.82
CA ILE A 201 10.43 -6.03 10.96
C ILE A 201 9.89 -6.58 12.28
N ASP A 202 8.58 -6.76 12.39
CA ASP A 202 7.94 -7.28 13.60
C ASP A 202 8.38 -8.73 13.89
N SER A 203 8.55 -9.55 12.83
CA SER A 203 9.04 -10.93 12.98
C SER A 203 10.49 -10.98 13.46
N ILE A 204 11.36 -10.10 12.95
CA ILE A 204 12.75 -9.99 13.40
C ILE A 204 12.79 -9.54 14.86
N PHE A 205 11.99 -8.53 15.21
CA PHE A 205 11.90 -8.01 16.57
C PHE A 205 11.38 -9.07 17.55
N ALA A 206 10.28 -9.76 17.20
CA ALA A 206 9.72 -10.84 17.99
C ALA A 206 10.71 -12.01 18.16
N GLY A 207 11.41 -12.38 17.08
CA GLY A 207 12.46 -13.41 17.10
C GLY A 207 13.63 -13.05 18.00
N PHE A 208 14.09 -11.80 17.97
CA PHE A 208 15.15 -11.30 18.85
C PHE A 208 14.75 -11.37 20.34
N TRP A 209 13.53 -10.91 20.68
CA TRP A 209 13.03 -11.00 22.04
C TRP A 209 12.78 -12.43 22.50
N ALA A 210 12.26 -13.28 21.63
CA ALA A 210 12.11 -14.71 21.92
C ALA A 210 13.46 -15.36 22.21
N PHE A 211 14.51 -15.03 21.46
CA PHE A 211 15.87 -15.51 21.69
C PHE A 211 16.43 -15.06 23.04
N ILE A 212 16.31 -13.77 23.38
CA ILE A 212 16.74 -13.26 24.70
C ILE A 212 16.00 -13.97 25.82
N TYR A 213 14.69 -14.12 25.69
CA TYR A 213 13.84 -14.77 26.69
C TYR A 213 14.21 -16.25 26.87
N LEU A 214 14.44 -17.00 25.78
CA LEU A 214 14.91 -18.38 25.82
C LEU A 214 16.25 -18.51 26.53
N LYS A 215 17.19 -17.62 26.21
CA LYS A 215 18.52 -17.61 26.85
C LYS A 215 18.37 -17.40 28.36
N ASN A 216 17.52 -16.46 28.78
CA ASN A 216 17.36 -16.16 30.20
C ASN A 216 16.66 -17.32 30.96
N ILE A 217 15.59 -17.90 30.40
CA ILE A 217 14.95 -19.10 30.99
C ILE A 217 15.95 -20.27 31.08
N ALA A 218 16.84 -20.43 30.11
CA ALA A 218 17.84 -21.50 30.13
C ALA A 218 18.91 -21.30 31.20
N THR A 219 19.17 -20.04 31.60
CA THR A 219 20.22 -19.68 32.59
C THR A 219 19.69 -19.36 33.97
N ASP A 220 18.35 -19.17 34.15
CA ASP A 220 17.73 -18.82 35.42
C ASP A 220 17.74 -20.01 36.40
N LYS A 221 18.26 -19.77 37.61
CA LYS A 221 18.38 -20.77 38.70
C LYS A 221 17.09 -21.53 39.04
N PRO A 222 15.87 -20.90 39.05
CA PRO A 222 14.64 -21.62 39.35
C PRO A 222 14.32 -22.74 38.35
N LEU A 223 14.77 -22.61 37.10
CA LEU A 223 14.51 -23.57 36.01
C LEU A 223 15.68 -24.52 35.75
N GLU A 224 16.86 -24.30 36.39
CA GLU A 224 18.05 -25.10 36.18
C GLU A 224 17.81 -26.57 36.54
N ASN A 225 17.02 -26.84 37.57
CA ASN A 225 16.72 -28.18 38.10
C ASN A 225 15.56 -28.90 37.37
N TYR A 226 14.90 -28.27 36.36
CA TYR A 226 13.77 -28.90 35.67
C TYR A 226 14.21 -29.53 34.35
N PRO A 227 13.58 -30.67 33.97
CA PRO A 227 13.84 -31.33 32.71
C PRO A 227 13.61 -30.39 31.51
N SER A 228 14.43 -30.51 30.48
CA SER A 228 14.39 -29.71 29.25
C SER A 228 12.99 -29.72 28.61
N LEU A 229 12.23 -30.81 28.76
CA LEU A 229 10.88 -30.95 28.26
C LEU A 229 9.93 -29.89 28.84
N TYR A 230 10.00 -29.59 30.15
CA TYR A 230 9.14 -28.58 30.78
C TYR A 230 9.47 -27.16 30.27
N LYS A 231 10.74 -26.87 30.04
CA LYS A 231 11.20 -25.59 29.46
C LYS A 231 10.62 -25.40 28.05
N ILE A 232 10.67 -26.45 27.23
CA ILE A 232 10.14 -26.45 25.87
C ILE A 232 8.62 -26.29 25.89
N LEU A 233 7.92 -27.04 26.77
CA LEU A 233 6.45 -26.98 26.90
C LEU A 233 6.00 -25.59 27.33
N PHE A 234 6.65 -25.00 28.32
CA PHE A 234 6.35 -23.65 28.78
C PHE A 234 6.53 -22.61 27.65
N PHE A 235 7.62 -22.72 26.91
CA PHE A 235 7.87 -21.85 25.77
C PHE A 235 6.82 -22.02 24.66
N ALA A 236 6.41 -23.25 24.38
CA ALA A 236 5.35 -23.51 23.39
C ALA A 236 4.00 -22.90 23.81
N ILE A 237 3.63 -23.04 25.10
CA ILE A 237 2.42 -22.40 25.66
C ILE A 237 2.53 -20.87 25.54
N PHE A 238 3.68 -20.32 25.86
CA PHE A 238 3.95 -18.88 25.78
C PHE A 238 3.78 -18.32 24.37
N ILE A 239 4.42 -18.95 23.36
CA ILE A 239 4.22 -18.57 21.95
C ILE A 239 2.74 -18.74 21.56
N GLY A 240 2.10 -19.83 21.97
CA GLY A 240 0.70 -20.09 21.69
C GLY A 240 -0.23 -18.98 22.20
N VAL A 241 -0.04 -18.53 23.44
CA VAL A 241 -0.82 -17.44 24.03
C VAL A 241 -0.54 -16.11 23.29
N MET A 242 0.72 -15.82 22.97
CA MET A 242 1.09 -14.62 22.21
C MET A 242 0.41 -14.61 20.82
N LEU A 243 0.48 -15.72 20.09
CA LEU A 243 -0.15 -15.84 18.77
C LEU A 243 -1.68 -15.76 18.88
N LEU A 244 -2.28 -16.32 19.94
CA LEU A 244 -3.71 -16.20 20.18
C LEU A 244 -4.12 -14.74 20.44
N CYS A 245 -3.39 -14.01 21.29
CA CYS A 245 -3.66 -12.59 21.54
C CYS A 245 -3.54 -11.77 20.25
N LEU A 246 -2.48 -12.00 19.47
CA LEU A 246 -2.30 -11.35 18.18
C LEU A 246 -3.47 -11.65 17.23
N LYS A 247 -3.85 -12.93 17.10
CA LYS A 247 -4.98 -13.35 16.26
C LYS A 247 -6.29 -12.70 16.66
N LEU A 248 -6.59 -12.64 17.97
CA LEU A 248 -7.81 -12.02 18.47
C LEU A 248 -7.84 -10.50 18.19
N ILE A 249 -6.71 -9.82 18.37
CA ILE A 249 -6.59 -8.39 18.04
C ILE A 249 -6.79 -8.19 16.54
N LEU A 250 -6.17 -9.00 15.69
CA LEU A 250 -6.31 -8.90 14.24
C LEU A 250 -7.73 -9.15 13.76
N ILE A 251 -8.41 -10.17 14.31
CA ILE A 251 -9.84 -10.45 14.01
C ILE A 251 -10.70 -9.24 14.40
N TYR A 252 -10.47 -8.66 15.58
CA TYR A 252 -11.21 -7.49 16.05
C TYR A 252 -10.96 -6.25 15.16
N MET A 253 -9.71 -6.09 14.69
CA MET A 253 -9.33 -4.96 13.83
C MET A 253 -9.76 -5.12 12.38
N LYS A 254 -10.07 -6.36 11.96
CA LYS A 254 -10.49 -6.64 10.57
C LYS A 254 -11.72 -5.82 10.21
N LYS A 255 -11.67 -5.14 9.08
CA LYS A 255 -12.76 -4.40 8.46
C LYS A 255 -12.57 -4.43 6.96
N ASP A 256 -13.64 -4.21 6.23
CA ASP A 256 -13.58 -4.06 4.78
C ASP A 256 -12.68 -2.87 4.41
N VAL A 257 -11.76 -3.13 3.49
CA VAL A 257 -10.79 -2.14 3.00
C VAL A 257 -11.20 -1.51 1.67
N LEU A 258 -12.24 -2.04 1.03
CA LEU A 258 -12.76 -1.46 -0.22
C LEU A 258 -13.24 -0.03 0.00
N ILE A 259 -13.01 0.82 -0.97
CA ILE A 259 -13.44 2.22 -0.99
C ILE A 259 -14.53 2.48 -2.03
N SER A 260 -14.85 1.46 -2.84
CA SER A 260 -15.96 1.47 -3.81
C SER A 260 -16.67 0.12 -3.79
N ASP A 261 -17.86 0.08 -4.36
CA ASP A 261 -18.61 -1.14 -4.62
C ASP A 261 -17.99 -1.94 -5.79
N GLU A 262 -18.53 -3.13 -6.06
CA GLU A 262 -18.14 -3.91 -7.24
C GLU A 262 -18.44 -3.13 -8.53
N PRO A 263 -17.58 -3.26 -9.57
CA PRO A 263 -17.70 -2.50 -10.80
C PRO A 263 -18.95 -2.92 -11.60
N ASP A 264 -19.81 -1.98 -11.91
CA ASP A 264 -20.87 -2.13 -12.91
C ASP A 264 -20.33 -1.70 -14.29
N ILE A 265 -20.24 -2.65 -15.22
CA ILE A 265 -19.66 -2.42 -16.54
C ILE A 265 -20.59 -1.55 -17.42
N GLY A 266 -21.91 -1.68 -17.27
CA GLY A 266 -22.87 -0.82 -17.99
C GLY A 266 -22.69 0.64 -17.62
N GLU A 267 -22.64 0.90 -16.31
CA GLU A 267 -22.39 2.24 -15.77
C GLU A 267 -21.01 2.78 -16.16
N PHE A 268 -19.99 1.91 -16.13
CA PHE A 268 -18.63 2.29 -16.54
C PHE A 268 -18.57 2.67 -18.01
N ARG A 269 -19.26 1.93 -18.89
CA ARG A 269 -19.36 2.24 -20.31
C ARG A 269 -19.98 3.62 -20.53
N ASP A 270 -21.12 3.89 -19.89
CA ASP A 270 -21.80 5.18 -20.00
C ASP A 270 -20.90 6.33 -19.51
N PHE A 271 -20.16 6.09 -18.41
CA PHE A 271 -19.23 7.07 -17.89
C PHE A 271 -18.08 7.35 -18.85
N VAL A 272 -17.43 6.31 -19.41
CA VAL A 272 -16.30 6.47 -20.35
C VAL A 272 -16.74 7.16 -21.64
N GLN A 273 -17.91 6.81 -22.18
CA GLN A 273 -18.46 7.44 -23.38
C GLN A 273 -18.78 8.93 -23.16
N LYS A 274 -19.37 9.27 -22.01
CA LYS A 274 -19.69 10.66 -21.65
C LYS A 274 -18.45 11.51 -21.43
N ASN A 275 -17.42 10.94 -20.79
CA ASN A 275 -16.26 11.67 -20.33
C ASN A 275 -15.01 11.33 -21.14
N THR A 276 -15.13 11.02 -22.42
CA THR A 276 -14.05 10.63 -23.32
C THR A 276 -12.64 10.86 -22.73
N PRO A 277 -11.92 9.82 -22.31
CA PRO A 277 -10.72 9.97 -21.49
C PRO A 277 -9.52 10.43 -22.34
N THR A 278 -9.50 11.70 -22.69
CA THR A 278 -8.42 12.33 -23.46
C THR A 278 -7.05 12.31 -22.73
N SER A 279 -7.03 11.93 -21.46
CA SER A 279 -5.80 11.90 -20.66
C SER A 279 -5.35 10.50 -20.25
N SER A 280 -6.23 9.49 -20.31
CA SER A 280 -5.91 8.13 -19.85
C SER A 280 -6.03 7.12 -20.99
N THR A 281 -4.91 6.71 -21.54
CA THR A 281 -4.85 5.64 -22.56
C THR A 281 -5.13 4.25 -21.99
N THR A 282 -5.29 4.13 -20.67
CA THR A 282 -5.50 2.87 -19.96
C THR A 282 -6.93 2.70 -19.43
N ALA A 283 -7.82 3.69 -19.65
CA ALA A 283 -9.20 3.64 -19.17
C ALA A 283 -9.94 2.40 -19.65
N GLY A 284 -9.74 1.98 -20.91
CA GLY A 284 -10.37 0.79 -21.49
C GLY A 284 -10.05 -0.51 -20.76
N LEU A 285 -8.98 -0.59 -19.95
CA LEU A 285 -8.68 -1.75 -19.10
C LEU A 285 -9.71 -1.95 -17.98
N GLY A 286 -10.54 -0.97 -17.67
CA GLY A 286 -11.63 -1.10 -16.70
C GLY A 286 -12.69 -2.11 -17.11
N PHE A 287 -12.86 -2.39 -18.42
CA PHE A 287 -13.80 -3.39 -18.92
C PHE A 287 -13.40 -4.85 -18.63
N LEU A 288 -12.16 -5.10 -18.20
CA LEU A 288 -11.67 -6.44 -17.84
C LEU A 288 -12.22 -6.99 -16.51
N LYS A 289 -12.91 -6.19 -15.72
CA LYS A 289 -13.52 -6.59 -14.42
C LYS A 289 -12.52 -7.10 -13.38
N ASP A 290 -11.22 -6.94 -13.58
CA ASP A 290 -10.16 -7.33 -12.66
C ASP A 290 -9.70 -6.18 -11.76
N LYS A 291 -10.39 -5.04 -11.85
CA LYS A 291 -10.12 -3.80 -11.11
C LYS A 291 -11.40 -3.28 -10.49
N TYR A 292 -11.26 -2.61 -9.35
CA TYR A 292 -12.33 -1.81 -8.77
C TYR A 292 -12.34 -0.43 -9.42
N ILE A 293 -13.53 0.19 -9.45
CA ILE A 293 -13.73 1.54 -9.98
C ILE A 293 -14.21 2.43 -8.84
N TYR A 294 -13.42 3.42 -8.50
CA TYR A 294 -13.84 4.46 -7.57
C TYR A 294 -14.33 5.67 -8.37
N TYR A 295 -15.54 6.16 -8.06
CA TYR A 295 -16.07 7.39 -8.61
C TYR A 295 -16.09 8.49 -7.56
N TYR A 296 -15.54 9.64 -7.90
CA TYR A 296 -15.82 10.87 -7.19
C TYR A 296 -17.15 11.43 -7.69
N THR A 297 -18.06 11.72 -6.75
CA THR A 297 -19.41 12.21 -7.04
C THR A 297 -19.61 13.59 -6.43
N ASP A 298 -20.40 14.43 -7.10
CA ASP A 298 -20.85 15.71 -6.55
C ASP A 298 -21.96 15.52 -5.47
N GLU A 299 -22.47 16.64 -4.96
CA GLU A 299 -23.55 16.65 -3.96
C GLU A 299 -24.88 16.06 -4.49
N ASN A 300 -25.07 16.02 -5.80
CA ASN A 300 -26.27 15.48 -6.47
C ASN A 300 -26.12 13.97 -6.77
N GLY A 301 -24.94 13.39 -6.52
CA GLY A 301 -24.63 12.01 -6.82
C GLY A 301 -24.17 11.77 -8.26
N GLU A 302 -23.87 12.83 -9.03
CA GLU A 302 -23.33 12.71 -10.39
C GLU A 302 -21.86 12.29 -10.33
N LYS A 303 -21.49 11.25 -11.10
CA LYS A 303 -20.12 10.74 -11.19
C LYS A 303 -19.29 11.65 -12.09
N LEU A 304 -18.22 12.21 -11.55
CA LEU A 304 -17.41 13.24 -12.22
C LEU A 304 -16.02 12.74 -12.60
N VAL A 305 -15.35 11.98 -11.72
CA VAL A 305 -13.98 11.46 -11.96
C VAL A 305 -13.92 10.00 -11.55
N ALA A 306 -13.27 9.17 -12.37
CA ALA A 306 -13.08 7.75 -12.13
C ALA A 306 -11.62 7.39 -11.90
N PHE A 307 -11.38 6.44 -10.98
CA PHE A 307 -10.08 5.83 -10.68
C PHE A 307 -10.20 4.32 -10.84
N LEU A 308 -9.35 3.73 -11.65
CA LEU A 308 -9.20 2.27 -11.74
C LEU A 308 -8.17 1.81 -10.74
N TYR A 309 -8.53 0.90 -9.82
CA TYR A 309 -7.58 0.48 -8.79
C TYR A 309 -7.68 -0.99 -8.43
N GLN A 310 -6.63 -1.49 -7.79
CA GLN A 310 -6.59 -2.80 -7.14
C GLN A 310 -5.91 -2.68 -5.77
N ILE A 311 -6.24 -3.59 -4.84
CA ILE A 311 -5.64 -3.61 -3.51
C ILE A 311 -4.71 -4.81 -3.38
N VAL A 312 -3.45 -4.52 -3.05
CA VAL A 312 -2.43 -5.53 -2.76
C VAL A 312 -1.79 -5.20 -1.42
N ASN A 313 -2.02 -6.05 -0.42
CA ASN A 313 -1.60 -5.80 0.96
C ASN A 313 -2.15 -4.44 1.45
N ASN A 314 -1.27 -3.56 1.94
CA ASN A 314 -1.64 -2.21 2.38
C ASN A 314 -1.49 -1.14 1.28
N LYS A 315 -1.37 -1.54 0.02
CA LYS A 315 -1.26 -0.61 -1.11
C LYS A 315 -2.56 -0.62 -1.91
N ILE A 316 -3.04 0.57 -2.29
CA ILE A 316 -4.07 0.75 -3.29
C ILE A 316 -3.39 1.26 -4.56
N ILE A 317 -3.37 0.41 -5.59
CA ILE A 317 -2.64 0.66 -6.82
C ILE A 317 -3.61 1.19 -7.84
N VAL A 318 -3.41 2.44 -8.26
CA VAL A 318 -4.22 3.12 -9.27
C VAL A 318 -3.56 2.91 -10.63
N MET A 319 -4.34 2.42 -11.60
CA MET A 319 -3.90 2.22 -12.98
C MET A 319 -4.05 3.48 -13.79
N GLY A 320 -2.94 4.04 -14.25
CA GLY A 320 -2.93 5.26 -15.05
C GLY A 320 -3.38 6.50 -14.29
N GLU A 321 -3.75 7.52 -15.04
CA GLU A 321 -4.31 8.76 -14.52
C GLU A 321 -5.82 8.60 -14.32
N PRO A 322 -6.40 9.21 -13.26
CA PRO A 322 -7.84 9.32 -13.16
C PRO A 322 -8.40 10.14 -14.33
N PHE A 323 -9.61 9.82 -14.73
CA PHE A 323 -10.25 10.44 -15.90
C PHE A 323 -11.68 10.85 -15.62
N GLY A 324 -12.18 11.82 -16.40
CA GLY A 324 -13.48 12.44 -16.20
C GLY A 324 -13.38 13.96 -16.31
N ASP A 325 -14.22 14.68 -15.57
CA ASP A 325 -14.23 16.14 -15.57
C ASP A 325 -12.98 16.68 -14.86
N ARG A 326 -12.13 17.34 -15.63
CA ARG A 326 -10.85 17.90 -15.14
C ARG A 326 -11.02 19.03 -14.12
N ALA A 327 -12.19 19.69 -14.10
CA ALA A 327 -12.46 20.75 -13.13
C ALA A 327 -12.50 20.22 -11.69
N TYR A 328 -12.84 18.95 -11.51
CA TYR A 328 -12.96 18.29 -10.20
C TYR A 328 -11.81 17.35 -9.87
N LEU A 329 -10.74 17.34 -10.66
CA LEU A 329 -9.64 16.40 -10.47
C LEU A 329 -8.94 16.56 -9.11
N ASP A 330 -8.73 17.79 -8.65
CA ASP A 330 -8.03 18.07 -7.38
C ASP A 330 -8.89 17.65 -6.19
N GLU A 331 -10.19 17.92 -6.21
CA GLU A 331 -11.13 17.47 -5.18
C GLU A 331 -11.24 15.96 -5.16
N ALA A 332 -11.32 15.32 -6.33
CA ALA A 332 -11.38 13.87 -6.47
C ALA A 332 -10.11 13.18 -5.96
N LEU A 333 -8.93 13.74 -6.25
CA LEU A 333 -7.64 13.26 -5.73
C LEU A 333 -7.59 13.35 -4.21
N SER A 334 -7.98 14.51 -3.65
CA SER A 334 -8.00 14.71 -2.20
C SER A 334 -8.92 13.69 -1.51
N ASP A 335 -10.13 13.52 -2.02
CA ASP A 335 -11.12 12.59 -1.47
C ASP A 335 -10.66 11.12 -1.58
N PHE A 336 -10.12 10.72 -2.74
CA PHE A 336 -9.57 9.37 -2.94
C PHE A 336 -8.41 9.07 -1.98
N ILE A 337 -7.48 10.00 -1.83
CA ILE A 337 -6.32 9.87 -0.94
C ILE A 337 -6.79 9.78 0.52
N ASP A 338 -7.69 10.65 0.95
CA ASP A 338 -8.22 10.66 2.32
C ASP A 338 -8.98 9.36 2.64
N LYS A 339 -9.85 8.89 1.75
CA LYS A 339 -10.57 7.61 1.91
C LYS A 339 -9.61 6.43 1.98
N SER A 340 -8.57 6.42 1.13
CA SER A 340 -7.53 5.40 1.17
C SER A 340 -6.81 5.38 2.52
N TYR A 341 -6.41 6.54 3.05
CA TYR A 341 -5.75 6.63 4.36
C TYR A 341 -6.66 6.21 5.51
N ILE A 342 -7.96 6.53 5.46
CA ILE A 342 -8.92 6.07 6.48
C ILE A 342 -9.00 4.54 6.51
N LYS A 343 -8.86 3.89 5.36
CA LYS A 343 -8.83 2.42 5.22
C LYS A 343 -7.44 1.81 5.46
N SER A 344 -6.45 2.59 5.90
CA SER A 344 -5.04 2.17 6.07
C SER A 344 -4.37 1.69 4.78
N LEU A 345 -4.85 2.16 3.64
CA LEU A 345 -4.25 1.92 2.34
C LEU A 345 -3.32 3.06 1.96
N ASN A 346 -2.20 2.72 1.32
CA ASN A 346 -1.24 3.68 0.81
C ASN A 346 -1.37 3.74 -0.71
N PRO A 347 -1.81 4.88 -1.27
CA PRO A 347 -1.95 5.03 -2.71
C PRO A 347 -0.61 4.92 -3.43
N VAL A 348 -0.65 4.20 -4.57
CA VAL A 348 0.44 4.08 -5.54
C VAL A 348 -0.17 4.31 -6.92
N PHE A 349 0.22 5.37 -7.59
CA PHE A 349 -0.23 5.64 -8.96
C PHE A 349 0.80 5.07 -9.93
N TYR A 350 0.34 4.21 -10.82
CA TYR A 350 1.17 3.44 -11.74
C TYR A 350 0.91 3.86 -13.18
N GLU A 351 1.97 4.01 -13.97
CA GLU A 351 1.93 4.38 -15.40
C GLU A 351 1.35 5.78 -15.66
N VAL A 352 1.68 6.76 -14.83
CA VAL A 352 1.24 8.14 -14.98
C VAL A 352 2.24 8.99 -15.79
N GLY A 353 1.72 10.01 -16.48
CA GLY A 353 2.52 10.95 -17.24
C GLY A 353 3.24 11.99 -16.39
N GLU A 354 4.14 12.74 -17.01
CA GLU A 354 4.98 13.74 -16.33
C GLU A 354 4.16 14.84 -15.64
N LYS A 355 3.18 15.39 -16.33
CA LYS A 355 2.36 16.50 -15.80
C LYS A 355 1.58 16.06 -14.55
N PHE A 356 0.98 14.89 -14.60
CA PHE A 356 0.21 14.34 -13.46
C PHE A 356 1.14 13.95 -12.29
N THR A 357 2.36 13.48 -12.58
CA THR A 357 3.39 13.21 -11.57
C THR A 357 3.72 14.45 -10.75
N LEU A 358 3.84 15.61 -11.41
CA LEU A 358 4.11 16.88 -10.72
C LEU A 358 2.90 17.30 -9.86
N ASN A 359 1.68 17.09 -10.34
CA ASN A 359 0.49 17.34 -9.54
C ASN A 359 0.47 16.44 -8.28
N LEU A 360 0.74 15.15 -8.41
CA LEU A 360 0.83 14.23 -7.27
C LEU A 360 1.93 14.63 -6.27
N HIS A 361 2.99 15.28 -6.72
CA HIS A 361 4.04 15.77 -5.83
C HIS A 361 3.52 16.82 -4.84
N ASP A 362 2.56 17.66 -5.23
CA ASP A 362 1.90 18.63 -4.35
C ASP A 362 1.09 17.95 -3.23
N TYR A 363 0.61 16.73 -3.47
CA TYR A 363 -0.03 15.87 -2.47
C TYR A 363 0.98 15.05 -1.63
N GLY A 364 2.27 15.28 -1.78
CA GLY A 364 3.33 14.64 -0.98
C GLY A 364 3.77 13.28 -1.48
N PHE A 365 3.56 12.98 -2.76
CA PHE A 365 4.07 11.76 -3.39
C PHE A 365 5.50 11.97 -3.89
N ASP A 366 6.34 10.97 -3.68
CA ASP A 366 7.59 10.79 -4.40
C ASP A 366 7.33 9.96 -5.66
N PHE A 367 8.25 9.98 -6.60
CA PHE A 367 8.08 9.28 -7.87
C PHE A 367 9.38 8.63 -8.37
N MET A 368 9.22 7.62 -9.21
CA MET A 368 10.30 7.03 -9.99
C MET A 368 9.85 6.85 -11.44
N LYS A 369 10.72 7.15 -12.39
CA LYS A 369 10.49 6.78 -13.78
C LYS A 369 10.40 5.26 -13.87
N PHE A 370 9.31 4.75 -14.44
CA PHE A 370 9.08 3.31 -14.56
C PHE A 370 9.30 2.78 -15.97
N GLY A 371 9.18 3.62 -16.99
CA GLY A 371 9.37 3.24 -18.38
C GLY A 371 9.10 4.39 -19.34
N GLU A 372 8.87 4.02 -20.56
CA GLU A 372 8.53 4.96 -21.64
C GLU A 372 7.39 4.41 -22.48
N ASN A 373 6.38 5.21 -22.74
CA ASN A 373 5.29 4.90 -23.65
C ASN A 373 5.72 5.15 -25.09
N ALA A 374 5.40 4.23 -25.98
CA ALA A 374 5.79 4.29 -27.38
C ALA A 374 4.62 4.80 -28.22
N LEU A 375 4.75 5.99 -28.78
CA LEU A 375 3.75 6.60 -29.66
C LEU A 375 4.26 6.71 -31.08
N ILE A 376 3.33 6.58 -32.02
CA ILE A 376 3.57 6.86 -33.43
C ILE A 376 2.77 8.10 -33.79
N ASP A 377 3.45 9.14 -34.25
CA ASP A 377 2.80 10.28 -34.87
C ASP A 377 2.32 9.86 -36.27
N LEU A 378 1.00 9.74 -36.39
CA LEU A 378 0.37 9.27 -37.62
C LEU A 378 0.43 10.33 -38.73
N GLY A 379 0.54 11.60 -38.39
CA GLY A 379 0.71 12.68 -39.35
C GLY A 379 2.07 12.60 -40.06
N GLU A 380 3.12 12.14 -39.36
CA GLU A 380 4.45 11.93 -39.90
C GLU A 380 4.70 10.51 -40.42
N PHE A 381 3.83 9.55 -40.07
CA PHE A 381 4.01 8.16 -40.45
C PHE A 381 3.82 7.96 -41.95
N SER A 382 4.85 7.41 -42.60
CA SER A 382 4.81 7.12 -44.04
C SER A 382 5.63 5.88 -44.36
N LEU A 383 5.13 5.08 -45.26
CA LEU A 383 5.86 3.96 -45.86
C LEU A 383 6.71 4.34 -47.05
N ALA A 384 6.76 5.63 -47.44
CA ALA A 384 7.58 6.13 -48.56
C ALA A 384 9.08 6.10 -48.22
N GLY A 385 9.89 6.11 -49.26
CA GLY A 385 11.34 6.19 -49.17
C GLY A 385 12.07 4.85 -48.98
N ARG A 386 13.41 4.89 -49.21
CA ARG A 386 14.27 3.69 -49.22
C ARG A 386 14.36 3.00 -47.85
N LYS A 387 14.37 3.78 -46.78
CA LYS A 387 14.49 3.27 -45.42
C LYS A 387 13.26 2.41 -44.98
N LYS A 388 12.10 2.63 -45.60
CA LYS A 388 10.86 1.92 -45.30
C LYS A 388 10.57 0.78 -46.28
N SER A 389 11.52 0.43 -47.18
CA SER A 389 11.34 -0.66 -48.16
C SER A 389 11.05 -2.01 -47.52
N SER A 390 11.69 -2.33 -46.38
CA SER A 390 11.43 -3.58 -45.66
C SER A 390 9.99 -3.69 -45.16
N LEU A 391 9.39 -2.58 -44.68
CA LEU A 391 7.99 -2.57 -44.22
C LEU A 391 7.03 -2.71 -45.39
N ARG A 392 7.25 -2.03 -46.51
CA ARG A 392 6.45 -2.24 -47.72
C ARG A 392 6.53 -3.66 -48.24
N ASN A 393 7.71 -4.26 -48.21
CA ASN A 393 7.91 -5.63 -48.66
C ASN A 393 7.12 -6.62 -47.79
N ILE A 394 6.92 -6.34 -46.50
CA ILE A 394 6.07 -7.15 -45.62
C ILE A 394 4.61 -7.07 -46.11
N LEU A 395 4.06 -5.88 -46.29
CA LEU A 395 2.68 -5.70 -46.81
C LEU A 395 2.51 -6.41 -48.15
N ASN A 396 3.35 -6.11 -49.14
CA ASN A 396 3.25 -6.70 -50.48
C ASN A 396 3.36 -8.23 -50.48
N ARG A 397 4.19 -8.82 -49.59
CA ARG A 397 4.33 -10.26 -49.44
C ARG A 397 3.06 -10.91 -48.92
N PHE A 398 2.50 -10.35 -47.82
CA PHE A 398 1.28 -10.87 -47.22
C PHE A 398 0.08 -10.76 -48.17
N GLU A 399 -0.07 -9.62 -48.89
CA GLU A 399 -1.10 -9.45 -49.90
C GLU A 399 -0.94 -10.48 -51.06
N LYS A 400 0.31 -10.70 -51.54
CA LYS A 400 0.60 -11.68 -52.56
C LYS A 400 0.31 -13.11 -52.09
N ASP A 401 0.56 -13.41 -50.82
CA ASP A 401 0.31 -14.70 -50.20
C ASP A 401 -1.19 -14.91 -49.84
N GLY A 402 -2.05 -13.90 -50.14
CA GLY A 402 -3.51 -13.97 -49.99
C GLY A 402 -4.04 -13.57 -48.63
N TYR A 403 -3.19 -13.03 -47.75
CA TYR A 403 -3.66 -12.54 -46.45
C TYR A 403 -4.45 -11.23 -46.58
N LYS A 404 -5.44 -11.06 -45.69
CA LYS A 404 -6.28 -9.87 -45.62
C LYS A 404 -6.35 -9.35 -44.19
N PHE A 405 -6.43 -8.03 -44.04
CA PHE A 405 -6.66 -7.36 -42.76
C PHE A 405 -8.01 -6.66 -42.78
N GLU A 406 -8.76 -6.82 -41.69
CA GLU A 406 -10.05 -6.18 -41.51
C GLU A 406 -10.24 -5.74 -40.06
N ILE A 407 -10.96 -4.61 -39.85
CA ILE A 407 -11.42 -4.19 -38.53
C ILE A 407 -12.92 -4.50 -38.45
N LEU A 408 -13.31 -5.24 -37.42
CA LEU A 408 -14.72 -5.56 -37.13
C LEU A 408 -15.17 -4.81 -35.88
N ASP A 409 -16.44 -4.41 -35.90
CA ASP A 409 -17.12 -3.83 -34.76
C ASP A 409 -17.94 -4.90 -34.01
N PRO A 410 -18.08 -4.79 -32.64
CA PRO A 410 -18.91 -5.70 -31.88
C PRO A 410 -20.42 -5.51 -32.21
N PRO A 411 -21.30 -6.49 -31.92
CA PRO A 411 -21.02 -7.75 -31.22
C PRO A 411 -20.49 -8.85 -32.14
N TYR A 412 -19.72 -9.81 -31.56
CA TYR A 412 -19.11 -10.93 -32.26
C TYR A 412 -19.86 -12.23 -32.00
N ASP A 413 -19.90 -13.11 -33.01
CA ASP A 413 -20.46 -14.44 -32.85
C ASP A 413 -19.50 -15.37 -32.05
N ASP A 414 -20.07 -16.41 -31.44
CA ASP A 414 -19.31 -17.36 -30.64
C ASP A 414 -18.25 -18.09 -31.45
N LYS A 415 -18.50 -18.35 -32.74
CA LYS A 415 -17.56 -19.06 -33.63
C LYS A 415 -16.26 -18.25 -33.81
N LEU A 416 -16.37 -16.94 -33.98
CA LEU A 416 -15.22 -16.06 -34.06
C LEU A 416 -14.48 -16.04 -32.72
N LEU A 417 -15.21 -15.84 -31.62
CA LEU A 417 -14.61 -15.78 -30.28
C LEU A 417 -13.91 -17.10 -29.90
N ASP A 418 -14.49 -18.26 -30.25
CA ASP A 418 -13.84 -19.57 -30.09
C ASP A 418 -12.52 -19.68 -30.88
N ARG A 419 -12.51 -19.16 -32.12
CA ARG A 419 -11.28 -19.14 -32.92
C ARG A 419 -10.22 -18.24 -32.32
N LEU A 420 -10.59 -17.06 -31.81
CA LEU A 420 -9.67 -16.13 -31.15
C LEU A 420 -9.09 -16.73 -29.85
N GLU A 421 -9.90 -17.48 -29.08
CA GLU A 421 -9.47 -18.19 -27.88
C GLU A 421 -8.41 -19.23 -28.20
N ILE A 422 -8.61 -20.05 -29.25
CA ILE A 422 -7.63 -21.01 -29.71
C ILE A 422 -6.31 -20.33 -30.11
N ILE A 423 -6.35 -19.22 -30.84
CA ILE A 423 -5.16 -18.46 -31.22
C ILE A 423 -4.45 -17.94 -29.97
N SER A 424 -5.22 -17.45 -29.01
CA SER A 424 -4.73 -16.94 -27.73
C SER A 424 -3.98 -18.02 -26.94
N ASP A 425 -4.56 -19.21 -26.79
CA ASP A 425 -3.96 -20.33 -26.08
C ASP A 425 -2.66 -20.81 -26.75
N LYS A 426 -2.63 -20.90 -28.07
CA LYS A 426 -1.43 -21.23 -28.83
C LYS A 426 -0.32 -20.18 -28.66
N TRP A 427 -0.70 -18.90 -28.59
CA TRP A 427 0.25 -17.81 -28.36
C TRP A 427 0.84 -17.85 -26.95
N LEU A 428 0.03 -18.18 -25.95
CA LEU A 428 0.43 -18.30 -24.55
C LEU A 428 1.41 -19.46 -24.32
N LYS A 429 1.29 -20.56 -25.07
CA LYS A 429 2.15 -21.76 -24.90
C LYS A 429 2.20 -22.25 -23.45
N GLY A 430 1.08 -22.24 -22.76
CA GLY A 430 0.96 -22.65 -21.35
C GLY A 430 1.47 -21.62 -20.33
N ARG A 431 1.81 -20.42 -20.74
CA ARG A 431 2.12 -19.32 -19.81
C ARG A 431 0.82 -18.77 -19.21
N GLU A 432 0.87 -18.43 -17.94
CA GLU A 432 -0.24 -17.72 -17.29
C GLU A 432 -0.43 -16.32 -17.88
N GLU A 433 -1.66 -15.92 -18.05
CA GLU A 433 -2.00 -14.55 -18.42
C GLU A 433 -1.74 -13.60 -17.25
N LYS A 434 -1.50 -12.34 -17.58
CA LYS A 434 -1.36 -11.26 -16.62
C LYS A 434 -2.58 -10.36 -16.72
N GLY A 435 -2.93 -9.75 -15.61
CA GLY A 435 -4.02 -8.79 -15.53
C GLY A 435 -3.55 -7.40 -15.15
N PHE A 436 -4.41 -6.61 -14.56
CA PHE A 436 -4.24 -5.26 -14.04
C PHE A 436 -3.72 -4.26 -15.07
N SER A 437 -2.41 -4.22 -15.36
CA SER A 437 -1.82 -3.30 -16.33
C SER A 437 -1.78 -3.86 -17.76
N LEU A 438 -2.11 -5.12 -17.93
CA LEU A 438 -2.14 -5.83 -19.20
C LEU A 438 -3.51 -6.48 -19.39
N GLY A 439 -3.95 -6.53 -20.63
CA GLY A 439 -5.14 -7.29 -20.98
C GLY A 439 -4.91 -8.79 -21.01
N PHE A 440 -5.98 -9.52 -20.78
CA PHE A 440 -6.09 -10.94 -20.94
C PHE A 440 -7.28 -11.31 -21.81
N PHE A 441 -7.34 -12.55 -22.30
CA PHE A 441 -8.44 -12.98 -23.12
C PHE A 441 -9.72 -13.09 -22.27
N ASP A 442 -10.69 -12.22 -22.58
CA ASP A 442 -12.01 -12.21 -21.99
C ASP A 442 -13.04 -11.87 -23.08
N ARG A 443 -14.09 -12.70 -23.23
CA ARG A 443 -15.08 -12.55 -24.30
C ARG A 443 -15.91 -11.27 -24.12
N ASP A 444 -16.23 -10.90 -22.90
CA ASP A 444 -16.99 -9.68 -22.62
C ASP A 444 -16.14 -8.45 -22.96
N TYR A 445 -14.87 -8.45 -22.58
CA TYR A 445 -13.93 -7.37 -22.93
C TYR A 445 -13.72 -7.21 -24.44
N LEU A 446 -13.62 -8.34 -25.16
CA LEU A 446 -13.52 -8.28 -26.62
C LEU A 446 -14.79 -7.71 -27.25
N ASN A 447 -15.97 -8.01 -26.70
CA ASN A 447 -17.25 -7.43 -27.13
C ASN A 447 -17.43 -5.93 -26.79
N GLU A 448 -16.58 -5.36 -25.95
CA GLU A 448 -16.49 -3.90 -25.75
C GLU A 448 -15.51 -3.23 -26.73
N SER A 449 -14.71 -4.00 -27.46
CA SER A 449 -13.58 -3.56 -28.26
C SER A 449 -13.83 -3.79 -29.75
N ARG A 450 -13.30 -2.92 -30.60
CA ARG A 450 -13.12 -3.22 -32.03
C ARG A 450 -11.99 -4.23 -32.18
N LEU A 451 -12.09 -5.14 -33.16
CA LEU A 451 -11.08 -6.18 -33.42
C LEU A 451 -10.41 -5.95 -34.77
N GLY A 452 -9.06 -5.86 -34.77
CA GLY A 452 -8.25 -5.97 -35.97
C GLY A 452 -7.89 -7.44 -36.21
N LEU A 453 -8.33 -8.00 -37.33
CA LEU A 453 -8.19 -9.42 -37.68
C LEU A 453 -7.32 -9.59 -38.92
N VAL A 454 -6.49 -10.63 -38.92
CA VAL A 454 -5.77 -11.07 -40.12
C VAL A 454 -6.30 -12.44 -40.54
N TYR A 455 -6.78 -12.52 -41.75
CA TYR A 455 -7.25 -13.74 -42.42
C TYR A 455 -6.18 -14.26 -43.33
N ASP A 456 -6.06 -15.59 -43.44
CA ASP A 456 -5.26 -16.24 -44.48
C ASP A 456 -6.01 -16.35 -45.79
N LYS A 457 -5.39 -17.01 -46.79
CA LYS A 457 -5.97 -17.22 -48.13
C LYS A 457 -7.19 -18.15 -48.13
N GLU A 458 -7.35 -19.00 -47.10
CA GLU A 458 -8.49 -19.87 -46.88
C GLU A 458 -9.66 -19.14 -46.19
N GLY A 459 -9.42 -17.94 -45.66
CA GLY A 459 -10.39 -17.12 -44.95
C GLY A 459 -10.44 -17.40 -43.44
N ASP A 460 -9.47 -18.12 -42.90
CA ASP A 460 -9.37 -18.40 -41.48
C ASP A 460 -8.61 -17.28 -40.75
N VAL A 461 -9.07 -16.94 -39.55
CA VAL A 461 -8.37 -15.93 -38.70
C VAL A 461 -7.07 -16.54 -38.17
N THR A 462 -5.97 -15.81 -38.37
CA THR A 462 -4.61 -16.24 -38.02
C THR A 462 -3.92 -15.34 -37.00
N ALA A 463 -4.36 -14.08 -36.90
CA ALA A 463 -3.89 -13.12 -35.91
C ALA A 463 -5.01 -12.14 -35.56
N PHE A 464 -4.95 -11.60 -34.35
CA PHE A 464 -5.87 -10.58 -33.92
C PHE A 464 -5.25 -9.60 -32.91
N THR A 465 -5.86 -8.44 -32.83
CA THR A 465 -5.68 -7.45 -31.75
C THR A 465 -7.02 -6.84 -31.41
N ASN A 466 -7.18 -6.39 -30.16
CA ASN A 466 -8.30 -5.50 -29.83
C ASN A 466 -7.85 -4.04 -29.79
N ILE A 467 -8.70 -3.16 -30.27
CA ILE A 467 -8.56 -1.71 -30.15
C ILE A 467 -9.29 -1.32 -28.87
N MET A 468 -8.54 -0.82 -27.89
CA MET A 468 -9.08 -0.54 -26.55
C MET A 468 -10.25 0.44 -26.62
N PRO A 469 -11.33 0.17 -25.87
CA PRO A 469 -12.54 1.02 -25.85
C PRO A 469 -12.33 2.27 -25.00
N ASN A 470 -11.35 3.10 -25.36
CA ASN A 470 -11.04 4.37 -24.69
C ASN A 470 -11.92 5.53 -25.21
N TYR A 471 -12.51 5.37 -26.39
CA TYR A 471 -13.26 6.41 -27.09
C TYR A 471 -12.50 7.72 -27.34
N ASP A 472 -11.16 7.69 -27.29
CA ASP A 472 -10.30 8.85 -27.57
C ASP A 472 -10.29 9.15 -29.08
N PRO A 473 -10.71 10.36 -29.50
CA PRO A 473 -10.77 10.72 -30.92
C PRO A 473 -9.38 10.92 -31.55
N ASP A 474 -8.35 11.14 -30.76
CA ASP A 474 -7.02 11.48 -31.23
C ASP A 474 -6.03 10.30 -31.17
N VAL A 475 -6.28 9.30 -30.30
CA VAL A 475 -5.31 8.23 -30.03
C VAL A 475 -5.94 6.85 -30.15
N MET A 476 -5.49 6.07 -31.10
CA MET A 476 -5.81 4.64 -31.17
C MET A 476 -4.84 3.86 -30.28
N THR A 477 -5.38 3.09 -29.32
CA THR A 477 -4.60 2.26 -28.40
C THR A 477 -5.02 0.80 -28.57
N ILE A 478 -4.06 -0.11 -28.55
CA ILE A 478 -4.29 -1.57 -28.58
C ILE A 478 -3.79 -2.19 -27.29
N ASP A 479 -4.32 -3.37 -26.97
CA ASP A 479 -3.94 -4.12 -25.77
C ASP A 479 -3.51 -5.56 -26.11
N LEU A 480 -4.44 -6.47 -26.38
CA LEU A 480 -4.12 -7.82 -26.82
C LEU A 480 -3.61 -7.82 -28.26
N MET A 481 -2.53 -8.53 -28.50
CA MET A 481 -1.98 -8.75 -29.85
C MET A 481 -1.46 -10.19 -29.93
N ARG A 482 -2.16 -11.05 -30.65
CA ARG A 482 -1.89 -12.50 -30.68
C ARG A 482 -1.98 -13.07 -32.10
N TYR A 483 -1.19 -14.09 -32.36
CA TYR A 483 -1.19 -14.78 -33.64
C TYR A 483 -0.97 -16.29 -33.43
N ASP A 484 -1.44 -17.10 -34.38
CA ASP A 484 -1.24 -18.53 -34.36
C ASP A 484 0.23 -18.88 -34.61
N THR A 485 0.92 -19.24 -33.52
CA THR A 485 2.37 -19.53 -33.54
C THR A 485 2.74 -20.82 -34.25
N GLU A 486 1.79 -21.68 -34.58
CA GLU A 486 2.03 -22.93 -35.32
C GLU A 486 2.15 -22.71 -36.82
N MET A 487 1.60 -21.62 -37.35
CA MET A 487 1.66 -21.29 -38.77
C MET A 487 3.06 -20.91 -39.27
N ASN A 488 4.03 -20.67 -38.40
CA ASN A 488 5.43 -20.33 -38.74
C ASN A 488 5.58 -19.19 -39.75
N VAL A 489 4.66 -18.21 -39.75
CA VAL A 489 4.68 -17.05 -40.64
C VAL A 489 5.49 -15.92 -40.02
N ASN A 490 6.62 -15.61 -40.64
CA ASN A 490 7.46 -14.51 -40.18
C ASN A 490 6.81 -13.14 -40.41
N SER A 491 6.95 -12.22 -39.45
CA SER A 491 6.47 -10.83 -39.52
C SER A 491 4.93 -10.68 -39.50
N MET A 492 4.18 -11.65 -38.97
CA MET A 492 2.74 -11.55 -38.79
C MET A 492 2.36 -10.30 -37.99
N MET A 493 3.03 -10.08 -36.86
CA MET A 493 2.78 -8.90 -36.04
C MET A 493 3.17 -7.59 -36.73
N ASP A 494 4.22 -7.60 -37.57
CA ASP A 494 4.58 -6.41 -38.36
C ASP A 494 3.47 -6.11 -39.40
N TYR A 495 2.89 -7.14 -40.05
CA TYR A 495 1.77 -6.96 -40.98
C TYR A 495 0.52 -6.41 -40.27
N LEU A 496 0.15 -6.98 -39.12
CA LEU A 496 -0.96 -6.51 -38.30
C LEU A 496 -0.80 -5.02 -37.93
N PHE A 497 0.35 -4.63 -37.40
CA PHE A 497 0.61 -3.25 -36.97
C PHE A 497 0.62 -2.26 -38.14
N LEU A 498 1.24 -2.60 -39.25
CA LEU A 498 1.28 -1.72 -40.39
C LEU A 498 -0.15 -1.40 -40.92
N ASN A 499 -1.01 -2.39 -40.99
CA ASN A 499 -2.40 -2.20 -41.38
C ASN A 499 -3.17 -1.36 -40.36
N LEU A 500 -2.96 -1.57 -39.06
CA LEU A 500 -3.57 -0.74 -38.02
C LEU A 500 -3.14 0.74 -38.13
N PHE A 501 -1.84 1.01 -38.37
CA PHE A 501 -1.37 2.40 -38.53
C PHE A 501 -2.02 3.08 -39.74
N LEU A 502 -2.12 2.36 -40.87
CA LEU A 502 -2.78 2.88 -42.07
C LEU A 502 -4.26 3.13 -41.82
N LYS A 503 -4.96 2.21 -41.14
CA LYS A 503 -6.37 2.39 -40.76
C LYS A 503 -6.58 3.54 -39.79
N ALA A 504 -5.73 3.68 -38.78
CA ALA A 504 -5.78 4.80 -37.85
C ALA A 504 -5.55 6.15 -38.57
N GLN A 505 -4.66 6.20 -39.58
CA GLN A 505 -4.50 7.39 -40.43
C GLN A 505 -5.77 7.67 -41.25
N GLU A 506 -6.38 6.65 -41.88
CA GLU A 506 -7.61 6.79 -42.65
C GLU A 506 -8.78 7.31 -41.78
N GLU A 507 -8.82 6.90 -40.50
CA GLU A 507 -9.79 7.36 -39.50
C GLU A 507 -9.49 8.77 -38.95
N GLY A 508 -8.36 9.36 -39.33
CA GLY A 508 -7.96 10.71 -38.89
C GLY A 508 -7.37 10.80 -37.49
N MET A 509 -6.95 9.67 -36.91
CA MET A 509 -6.26 9.65 -35.62
C MET A 509 -4.92 10.39 -35.71
N LYS A 510 -4.55 11.10 -34.63
CA LYS A 510 -3.27 11.81 -34.55
C LYS A 510 -2.14 10.90 -34.13
N TYR A 511 -2.39 10.02 -33.18
CA TYR A 511 -1.41 9.13 -32.61
C TYR A 511 -1.89 7.69 -32.57
N PHE A 512 -0.92 6.76 -32.66
CA PHE A 512 -1.12 5.37 -32.34
C PHE A 512 -0.26 4.98 -31.14
N ASN A 513 -0.86 4.41 -30.10
CA ASN A 513 -0.20 4.03 -28.86
C ASN A 513 0.11 2.54 -28.85
N LEU A 514 1.42 2.20 -28.85
CA LEU A 514 1.92 0.83 -28.73
C LEU A 514 2.06 0.36 -27.28
N GLY A 515 1.70 1.20 -26.31
CA GLY A 515 1.85 0.93 -24.89
C GLY A 515 3.27 1.12 -24.37
N MET A 516 3.42 0.95 -23.06
CA MET A 516 4.67 1.20 -22.34
C MET A 516 5.74 0.13 -22.62
N ALA A 517 7.01 0.54 -22.63
CA ALA A 517 8.18 -0.31 -22.49
C ALA A 517 8.71 -0.18 -21.06
N PRO A 518 8.40 -1.14 -20.16
CA PRO A 518 8.76 -1.03 -18.74
C PRO A 518 10.27 -1.00 -18.55
N LEU A 519 10.74 -0.24 -17.55
CA LEU A 519 12.12 -0.06 -17.14
C LEU A 519 13.05 0.51 -18.25
N ALA A 520 12.49 0.88 -19.40
CA ALA A 520 13.27 1.46 -20.49
C ALA A 520 13.85 2.83 -20.08
N ASN A 521 15.16 3.02 -20.30
CA ASN A 521 15.87 4.27 -20.01
C ASN A 521 15.78 4.73 -18.54
N VAL A 522 15.59 3.81 -17.60
CA VAL A 522 15.62 4.06 -16.15
C VAL A 522 17.04 3.84 -15.62
N GLY A 523 17.50 4.67 -14.69
CA GLY A 523 18.77 4.48 -13.95
C GLY A 523 20.05 4.46 -14.80
N LYS A 524 20.07 5.12 -15.96
CA LYS A 524 21.22 5.15 -16.88
C LYS A 524 22.48 5.82 -16.32
N TYR A 525 22.30 6.76 -15.39
CA TYR A 525 23.39 7.58 -14.89
C TYR A 525 23.96 7.02 -13.58
N LYS A 526 25.27 7.18 -13.36
CA LYS A 526 25.93 6.75 -12.12
C LYS A 526 25.38 7.46 -10.88
N SER A 527 24.88 8.67 -11.06
CA SER A 527 24.26 9.49 -10.00
C SER A 527 22.77 9.20 -9.76
N ALA A 528 22.18 8.28 -10.52
CA ALA A 528 20.78 7.89 -10.33
C ALA A 528 20.54 7.27 -8.93
N TYR A 529 19.33 7.41 -8.41
CA TYR A 529 18.95 6.80 -7.13
C TYR A 529 19.19 5.29 -7.14
N LEU A 530 19.46 4.72 -5.94
CA LEU A 530 19.76 3.28 -5.82
C LEU A 530 18.62 2.42 -6.40
N SER A 531 17.38 2.81 -6.16
CA SER A 531 16.18 2.13 -6.69
C SER A 531 16.16 2.09 -8.22
N GLU A 532 16.49 3.20 -8.88
CA GLU A 532 16.58 3.28 -10.34
C GLU A 532 17.73 2.46 -10.89
N ARG A 533 18.86 2.42 -10.19
CA ARG A 533 20.01 1.57 -10.57
C ARG A 533 19.68 0.09 -10.44
N VAL A 534 18.92 -0.31 -9.42
CA VAL A 534 18.39 -1.67 -9.27
C VAL A 534 17.43 -1.99 -10.43
N ALA A 535 16.54 -1.06 -10.79
CA ALA A 535 15.65 -1.21 -11.95
C ALA A 535 16.46 -1.37 -13.27
N ALA A 536 17.53 -0.58 -13.46
CA ALA A 536 18.43 -0.72 -14.60
C ALA A 536 19.13 -2.09 -14.64
N PHE A 537 19.52 -2.62 -13.48
CA PHE A 537 20.11 -3.96 -13.38
C PHE A 537 19.09 -5.03 -13.78
N ILE A 538 17.86 -4.94 -13.29
CA ILE A 538 16.76 -5.84 -13.65
C ILE A 538 16.49 -5.78 -15.16
N TYR A 539 16.36 -4.58 -15.73
CA TYR A 539 16.20 -4.38 -17.19
C TYR A 539 17.31 -5.05 -17.99
N GLY A 540 18.53 -5.03 -17.44
CA GLY A 540 19.72 -5.59 -18.09
C GLY A 540 19.85 -7.10 -18.04
N HIS A 541 19.30 -7.76 -17.02
CA HIS A 541 19.64 -9.15 -16.66
C HIS A 541 18.44 -10.07 -16.45
N ALA A 542 17.22 -9.55 -16.42
CA ALA A 542 16.02 -10.32 -16.10
C ALA A 542 15.18 -10.72 -17.34
N ASP A 543 15.83 -10.94 -18.48
CA ASP A 543 15.13 -11.34 -19.73
C ASP A 543 14.39 -12.68 -19.59
N SER A 544 14.77 -13.53 -18.61
CA SER A 544 14.05 -14.77 -18.28
C SER A 544 12.70 -14.53 -17.58
N ILE A 545 12.54 -13.39 -16.91
CA ILE A 545 11.30 -12.99 -16.22
C ILE A 545 10.39 -12.22 -17.18
N TYR A 546 10.97 -11.29 -17.95
CA TYR A 546 10.26 -10.48 -18.94
C TYR A 546 11.25 -9.93 -19.98
N PRO A 547 10.95 -10.01 -21.30
CA PRO A 547 11.88 -9.59 -22.37
C PRO A 547 11.89 -8.05 -22.57
N PHE A 548 12.31 -7.32 -21.55
CA PHE A 548 12.27 -5.85 -21.50
C PHE A 548 12.98 -5.18 -22.70
N LYS A 549 14.21 -5.61 -23.00
CA LYS A 549 15.00 -5.06 -24.11
C LYS A 549 14.40 -5.42 -25.45
N GLY A 550 13.92 -6.66 -25.60
CA GLY A 550 13.30 -7.14 -26.83
C GLY A 550 12.05 -6.33 -27.17
N LEU A 551 11.20 -6.07 -26.20
CA LEU A 551 9.98 -5.30 -26.36
C LEU A 551 10.29 -3.84 -26.81
N ARG A 552 11.23 -3.17 -26.12
CA ARG A 552 11.60 -1.81 -26.48
C ARG A 552 12.19 -1.74 -27.89
N ASN A 553 13.10 -2.65 -28.24
CA ASN A 553 13.71 -2.71 -29.55
C ASN A 553 12.66 -2.96 -30.65
N TYR A 554 11.68 -3.81 -30.38
CA TYR A 554 10.59 -4.05 -31.31
C TYR A 554 9.76 -2.79 -31.55
N LYS A 555 9.30 -2.13 -30.47
CA LYS A 555 8.51 -0.88 -30.57
C LYS A 555 9.32 0.25 -31.25
N SER A 556 10.64 0.29 -31.08
CA SER A 556 11.52 1.29 -31.71
C SER A 556 11.59 1.22 -33.24
N LYS A 557 11.07 0.15 -33.87
CA LYS A 557 10.93 0.09 -35.35
C LYS A 557 9.92 1.12 -35.86
N TYR A 558 8.94 1.47 -35.03
CA TYR A 558 7.76 2.24 -35.40
C TYR A 558 7.62 3.54 -34.63
N ALA A 559 7.92 3.54 -33.33
CA ALA A 559 7.73 4.67 -32.45
C ALA A 559 8.53 5.90 -32.93
N SER A 560 7.83 7.01 -33.10
CA SER A 560 8.42 8.33 -33.40
C SER A 560 8.61 9.15 -32.12
N LEU A 561 7.77 8.91 -31.11
CA LEU A 561 7.78 9.60 -29.82
C LEU A 561 7.90 8.60 -28.67
N TRP A 562 8.60 9.02 -27.62
CA TRP A 562 8.74 8.24 -26.38
C TRP A 562 8.40 9.16 -25.20
N GLU A 563 7.29 8.85 -24.51
CA GLU A 563 6.86 9.61 -23.35
C GLU A 563 7.25 8.90 -22.06
N PRO A 564 7.88 9.58 -21.11
CA PRO A 564 8.19 8.97 -19.82
C PRO A 564 6.92 8.65 -19.06
N ARG A 565 6.92 7.47 -18.39
CA ARG A 565 5.89 7.04 -17.48
C ARG A 565 6.48 6.80 -16.09
N TYR A 566 5.74 7.21 -15.07
CA TYR A 566 6.19 7.24 -13.71
C TYR A 566 5.31 6.37 -12.81
N THR A 567 5.90 5.89 -11.72
CA THR A 567 5.17 5.33 -10.57
C THR A 567 5.34 6.30 -9.42
N CYS A 568 4.21 6.77 -8.86
CA CYS A 568 4.18 7.70 -7.74
C CYS A 568 3.70 6.99 -6.48
N PHE A 569 4.34 7.25 -5.35
CA PHE A 569 4.07 6.57 -4.06
C PHE A 569 4.20 7.56 -2.91
N GLY A 570 3.37 7.41 -1.88
CA GLY A 570 3.35 8.33 -0.74
C GLY A 570 4.65 8.30 0.06
N LYS A 571 5.02 9.42 0.67
CA LYS A 571 6.19 9.57 1.54
C LYS A 571 6.21 8.50 2.64
N GLY A 572 7.37 7.85 2.83
CA GLY A 572 7.55 6.81 3.84
C GLY A 572 7.27 5.38 3.34
N ASN A 573 6.75 5.22 2.13
CA ASN A 573 6.68 3.91 1.49
C ASN A 573 8.03 3.58 0.83
N LEU A 574 8.47 2.34 1.02
CA LEU A 574 9.63 1.85 0.28
C LEU A 574 9.23 1.62 -1.18
N ILE A 575 9.97 2.22 -2.09
CA ILE A 575 9.70 2.06 -3.53
C ILE A 575 9.69 0.60 -3.97
N LEU A 576 10.58 -0.23 -3.42
CA LEU A 576 10.65 -1.66 -3.74
C LEU A 576 9.36 -2.40 -3.38
N SER A 577 8.72 -2.06 -2.25
CA SER A 577 7.44 -2.65 -1.87
C SER A 577 6.31 -2.18 -2.75
N SER A 578 6.34 -0.91 -3.18
CA SER A 578 5.36 -0.37 -4.11
C SER A 578 5.46 -1.06 -5.48
N LEU A 579 6.67 -1.26 -6.00
CA LEU A 579 6.90 -2.00 -7.24
C LEU A 579 6.54 -3.48 -7.13
N LEU A 580 6.84 -4.11 -5.99
CA LEU A 580 6.40 -5.49 -5.72
C LEU A 580 4.88 -5.59 -5.70
N ALA A 581 4.19 -4.61 -5.11
CA ALA A 581 2.73 -4.58 -5.09
C ALA A 581 2.14 -4.44 -6.50
N VAL A 582 2.71 -3.61 -7.37
CA VAL A 582 2.33 -3.52 -8.80
C VAL A 582 2.53 -4.86 -9.49
N PHE A 583 3.69 -5.50 -9.29
CA PHE A 583 3.97 -6.81 -9.90
C PHE A 583 3.02 -7.92 -9.40
N LEU A 584 2.61 -7.87 -8.14
CA LEU A 584 1.63 -8.80 -7.58
C LEU A 584 0.21 -8.50 -8.08
N ALA A 585 -0.12 -7.22 -8.34
CA ALA A 585 -1.38 -6.84 -8.98
C ALA A 585 -1.49 -7.45 -10.37
N ASP A 586 -0.43 -7.37 -11.18
CA ASP A 586 -0.38 -7.97 -12.52
C ASP A 586 -0.57 -9.50 -12.53
N LYS A 587 -0.19 -10.19 -11.43
CA LYS A 587 -0.39 -11.64 -11.28
C LYS A 587 -1.78 -12.03 -10.80
N LYS A 588 -2.52 -11.10 -10.21
CA LYS A 588 -3.81 -11.38 -9.58
C LYS A 588 -4.91 -11.34 -10.62
N HIS A 589 -5.11 -12.45 -11.33
CA HIS A 589 -6.33 -12.70 -12.07
C HIS A 589 -7.48 -12.84 -11.08
N ASN A 590 -8.45 -11.94 -11.14
CA ASN A 590 -9.69 -12.07 -10.39
C ASN A 590 -10.57 -13.19 -10.99
N LYS A 591 -10.19 -14.44 -10.78
CA LYS A 591 -11.16 -15.56 -10.79
C LYS A 591 -11.81 -15.78 -9.42
N ASP A 592 -11.41 -14.98 -8.39
CA ASP A 592 -11.81 -15.14 -7.00
C ASP A 592 -12.25 -13.79 -6.34
N VAL A 593 -12.94 -12.93 -7.06
CA VAL A 593 -13.71 -11.80 -6.47
C VAL A 593 -15.18 -11.98 -6.76
#